data_86ba1b8b8261f393009f74470f41d8ff
#
_entry.id   86ba1b8b8261f393009f74470f41d8ff
#
_cell.length_a   1.000
_cell.length_b   1.000
_cell.length_c   1.000
_cell.angle_alpha   90.00
_cell.angle_beta   90.00
_cell.angle_gamma   90.00
#
_symmetry.space_group_name_H-M   'P 1'
#
loop_
_entity.id
_entity.type
_entity.pdbx_description
1 polymer ?
#
loop_
_entity_poly.entity_id
_entity_poly.type
_entity_poly.pdbx_seq_one_letter_code
_entity_poly.pdbx_strand_id
1 'polypeptide(L)'
;MAEQPAPPQRNAPPDFRTLPLHSGPITALQFISRILDKTGAPNRDKTIDHVAAGDPTTAVTGIATMALASMEGLKRAAAAGCNLILSYDPPFWSGNDDLDRIEGNSLFLEKRDFIRAHNLVCFNLHDHWRDRAPDGVAVGMAKALGWTQYQADNPALLHLPPIRLEALARDLQARLDDPTIRVVGDPKLEVRSVGAMWGTANQMPAIKLLNSPVDVVITGYAREWEAVEYVQDMIATGQKKGLILLGEAASVDWGMKYCAEWISSFITEVPVEFIASGKAYWSVG
;
A
#
# COMPACT_ATOMS: atom_id res chain seq x y z
N MET A 1 -42.63 14.81 1.24
CA MET A 1 -41.33 14.18 1.64
C MET A 1 -41.21 12.95 0.76
N ALA A 2 -40.38 13.00 -0.25
CA ALA A 2 -40.13 11.84 -1.12
C ALA A 2 -39.02 10.98 -0.46
N GLU A 3 -39.34 9.71 -0.28
CA GLU A 3 -38.43 8.69 0.24
C GLU A 3 -37.24 8.54 -0.72
N GLN A 4 -36.02 8.71 -0.21
CA GLN A 4 -34.80 8.42 -0.97
C GLN A 4 -34.75 6.90 -1.21
N PRO A 5 -34.43 6.44 -2.44
CA PRO A 5 -34.25 5.03 -2.70
C PRO A 5 -33.05 4.50 -1.90
N ALA A 6 -33.21 3.31 -1.33
CA ALA A 6 -32.15 2.63 -0.60
C ALA A 6 -30.93 2.40 -1.51
N PRO A 7 -29.70 2.54 -0.99
CA PRO A 7 -28.50 2.27 -1.77
C PRO A 7 -28.49 0.82 -2.26
N PRO A 8 -27.92 0.54 -3.45
CA PRO A 8 -27.84 -0.81 -3.97
C PRO A 8 -27.07 -1.70 -3.00
N GLN A 9 -27.66 -2.85 -2.67
CA GLN A 9 -27.00 -3.86 -1.85
C GLN A 9 -25.76 -4.35 -2.61
N ARG A 10 -24.56 -4.15 -2.04
CA ARG A 10 -23.33 -4.78 -2.53
C ARG A 10 -23.53 -6.29 -2.43
N ASN A 11 -23.45 -6.98 -3.54
CA ASN A 11 -23.38 -8.43 -3.56
C ASN A 11 -22.15 -8.85 -2.77
N ALA A 12 -22.29 -9.86 -1.91
CA ALA A 12 -21.14 -10.45 -1.24
C ALA A 12 -20.09 -10.83 -2.30
N PRO A 13 -18.79 -10.62 -2.03
CA PRO A 13 -17.76 -11.02 -2.99
C PRO A 13 -17.97 -12.51 -3.33
N PRO A 14 -17.82 -12.90 -4.61
CA PRO A 14 -17.99 -14.28 -5.02
C PRO A 14 -17.05 -15.17 -4.20
N ASP A 15 -17.52 -16.34 -3.78
CA ASP A 15 -16.67 -17.33 -3.12
C ASP A 15 -15.68 -17.91 -4.14
N PHE A 16 -14.45 -17.39 -4.11
CA PHE A 16 -13.38 -17.70 -5.05
C PHE A 16 -12.86 -19.16 -4.94
N ARG A 17 -13.35 -19.96 -3.96
CA ARG A 17 -12.80 -21.28 -3.60
C ARG A 17 -13.28 -22.46 -4.42
N THR A 18 -14.22 -22.26 -5.35
CA THR A 18 -14.90 -23.35 -6.05
C THR A 18 -14.77 -23.32 -7.58
N LEU A 19 -13.71 -22.71 -8.14
CA LEU A 19 -13.53 -22.66 -9.57
C LEU A 19 -12.91 -23.97 -10.12
N PRO A 20 -13.53 -24.63 -11.14
CA PRO A 20 -12.98 -25.84 -11.73
C PRO A 20 -11.66 -25.57 -12.46
N LEU A 21 -10.75 -26.54 -12.41
CA LEU A 21 -9.51 -26.54 -13.20
C LEU A 21 -9.87 -26.62 -14.70
N HIS A 22 -9.73 -25.50 -15.40
CA HIS A 22 -9.91 -25.45 -16.84
C HIS A 22 -8.58 -25.72 -17.57
N SER A 23 -8.66 -26.44 -18.70
CA SER A 23 -7.53 -26.73 -19.61
C SER A 23 -7.17 -25.56 -20.54
N GLY A 24 -7.56 -24.32 -20.18
CA GLY A 24 -7.31 -23.09 -20.95
C GLY A 24 -6.32 -22.15 -20.25
N PRO A 25 -6.05 -20.97 -20.85
CA PRO A 25 -5.26 -19.93 -20.20
C PRO A 25 -5.84 -19.54 -18.84
N ILE A 26 -4.97 -19.32 -17.85
CA ILE A 26 -5.40 -18.97 -16.48
C ILE A 26 -5.95 -17.53 -16.48
N THR A 27 -7.14 -17.35 -15.94
CA THR A 27 -7.79 -16.05 -15.87
C THR A 27 -7.29 -15.20 -14.70
N ALA A 28 -7.56 -13.88 -14.74
CA ALA A 28 -7.22 -12.97 -13.65
C ALA A 28 -7.87 -13.44 -12.33
N LEU A 29 -9.14 -13.85 -12.36
CA LEU A 29 -9.84 -14.37 -11.19
C LEU A 29 -9.15 -15.58 -10.57
N GLN A 30 -8.68 -16.52 -11.38
CA GLN A 30 -7.97 -17.70 -10.90
C GLN A 30 -6.62 -17.38 -10.26
N PHE A 31 -5.85 -16.43 -10.84
CA PHE A 31 -4.60 -15.96 -10.23
C PHE A 31 -4.86 -15.21 -8.93
N ILE A 32 -5.86 -14.30 -8.92
CA ILE A 32 -6.25 -13.58 -7.71
C ILE A 32 -6.61 -14.57 -6.60
N SER A 33 -7.46 -15.54 -6.86
CA SER A 33 -7.83 -16.58 -5.87
C SER A 33 -6.59 -17.28 -5.31
N ARG A 34 -5.68 -17.77 -6.19
CA ARG A 34 -4.44 -18.44 -5.76
C ARG A 34 -3.56 -17.54 -4.90
N ILE A 35 -3.47 -16.25 -5.23
CA ILE A 35 -2.68 -15.26 -4.49
C ILE A 35 -3.31 -15.05 -3.10
N LEU A 36 -4.61 -14.79 -3.04
CA LEU A 36 -5.33 -14.58 -1.78
C LEU A 36 -5.23 -15.79 -0.86
N ASP A 37 -5.50 -16.98 -1.37
CA ASP A 37 -5.37 -18.24 -0.61
C ASP A 37 -3.95 -18.42 -0.07
N LYS A 38 -2.95 -18.10 -0.87
CA LYS A 38 -1.53 -18.25 -0.49
C LYS A 38 -1.10 -17.25 0.59
N THR A 39 -1.77 -16.11 0.73
CA THR A 39 -1.46 -15.15 1.82
C THR A 39 -1.69 -15.76 3.20
N GLY A 40 -2.65 -16.68 3.32
CA GLY A 40 -3.09 -17.22 4.62
C GLY A 40 -3.75 -16.17 5.52
N ALA A 41 -4.10 -15.00 4.95
CA ALA A 41 -4.76 -13.94 5.69
C ALA A 41 -6.17 -14.38 6.14
N PRO A 42 -6.63 -13.94 7.30
CA PRO A 42 -7.98 -14.25 7.75
C PRO A 42 -9.01 -13.53 6.87
N ASN A 43 -10.16 -14.18 6.67
CA ASN A 43 -11.27 -13.52 6.00
C ASN A 43 -11.80 -12.36 6.84
N ARG A 44 -12.03 -11.21 6.22
CA ARG A 44 -12.72 -10.08 6.83
C ARG A 44 -14.19 -10.04 6.38
N ASP A 45 -15.10 -9.68 7.28
CA ASP A 45 -16.50 -9.41 6.91
C ASP A 45 -16.63 -8.27 5.91
N LYS A 46 -15.67 -7.32 5.97
CA LYS A 46 -15.54 -6.20 5.03
C LYS A 46 -14.09 -6.08 4.63
N THR A 47 -13.83 -6.16 3.34
CA THR A 47 -12.52 -5.92 2.76
C THR A 47 -12.60 -4.85 1.67
N ILE A 48 -11.49 -4.14 1.49
CA ILE A 48 -11.32 -3.23 0.35
C ILE A 48 -10.65 -3.93 -0.84
N ASP A 49 -10.28 -5.20 -0.69
CA ASP A 49 -9.71 -5.99 -1.78
C ASP A 49 -10.79 -6.42 -2.75
N HIS A 50 -10.69 -5.98 -4.00
CA HIS A 50 -11.68 -6.28 -5.03
C HIS A 50 -11.12 -6.03 -6.43
N VAL A 51 -11.81 -6.51 -7.45
CA VAL A 51 -11.54 -6.14 -8.84
C VAL A 51 -12.10 -4.73 -9.06
N ALA A 52 -11.23 -3.74 -9.10
CA ALA A 52 -11.60 -2.33 -9.24
C ALA A 52 -11.89 -1.94 -10.70
N ALA A 53 -11.29 -2.63 -11.67
CA ALA A 53 -11.52 -2.40 -13.10
C ALA A 53 -11.11 -3.61 -13.94
N GLY A 54 -11.67 -3.71 -15.14
CA GLY A 54 -11.40 -4.80 -16.09
C GLY A 54 -12.32 -6.00 -15.90
N ASP A 55 -12.19 -6.97 -16.81
CA ASP A 55 -12.96 -8.22 -16.78
C ASP A 55 -12.12 -9.31 -16.09
N PRO A 56 -12.54 -9.84 -14.94
CA PRO A 56 -11.80 -10.85 -14.19
C PRO A 56 -11.67 -12.20 -14.93
N THR A 57 -12.44 -12.40 -16.00
CA THR A 57 -12.32 -13.61 -16.86
C THR A 57 -11.22 -13.49 -17.91
N THR A 58 -10.56 -12.33 -18.01
CA THR A 58 -9.46 -12.09 -18.95
C THR A 58 -8.31 -13.07 -18.68
N ALA A 59 -7.80 -13.69 -19.75
CA ALA A 59 -6.58 -14.50 -19.70
C ALA A 59 -5.37 -13.63 -19.35
N VAL A 60 -4.58 -14.06 -18.38
CA VAL A 60 -3.42 -13.28 -17.89
C VAL A 60 -2.18 -13.61 -18.72
N THR A 61 -1.49 -12.57 -19.16
CA THR A 61 -0.21 -12.64 -19.88
C THR A 61 0.98 -12.27 -19.00
N GLY A 62 0.76 -11.54 -17.94
CA GLY A 62 1.75 -11.14 -16.95
C GLY A 62 1.07 -10.41 -15.78
N ILE A 63 1.71 -10.43 -14.63
CA ILE A 63 1.25 -9.82 -13.39
C ILE A 63 2.16 -8.63 -13.06
N ALA A 64 1.58 -7.47 -12.78
CA ALA A 64 2.32 -6.32 -12.25
C ALA A 64 1.87 -5.99 -10.84
N THR A 65 2.81 -5.77 -9.92
CA THR A 65 2.53 -5.23 -8.59
C THR A 65 2.99 -3.77 -8.50
N MET A 66 2.23 -2.93 -7.82
CA MET A 66 2.54 -1.51 -7.64
C MET A 66 1.84 -0.93 -6.40
N ALA A 67 2.37 0.12 -5.79
CA ALA A 67 1.64 0.80 -4.72
C ALA A 67 0.44 1.57 -5.28
N LEU A 68 0.65 2.40 -6.28
CA LEU A 68 -0.37 3.23 -6.90
C LEU A 68 -0.57 2.85 -8.37
N ALA A 69 -1.79 2.46 -8.75
CA ALA A 69 -2.15 2.21 -10.15
C ALA A 69 -2.35 3.54 -10.91
N SER A 70 -1.30 4.37 -10.98
CA SER A 70 -1.30 5.61 -11.75
C SER A 70 -1.38 5.35 -13.25
N MET A 71 -1.79 6.35 -14.06
CA MET A 71 -1.79 6.21 -15.52
C MET A 71 -0.41 5.82 -16.07
N GLU A 72 0.65 6.41 -15.51
CA GLU A 72 2.03 6.08 -15.90
C GLU A 72 2.41 4.65 -15.50
N GLY A 73 2.02 4.21 -14.28
CA GLY A 73 2.21 2.83 -13.84
C GLY A 73 1.49 1.82 -14.74
N LEU A 74 0.24 2.09 -15.11
CA LEU A 74 -0.54 1.25 -16.02
C LEU A 74 0.09 1.17 -17.42
N LYS A 75 0.58 2.30 -17.97
CA LYS A 75 1.29 2.32 -19.24
C LYS A 75 2.55 1.46 -19.22
N ARG A 76 3.34 1.56 -18.15
CA ARG A 76 4.55 0.73 -17.99
C ARG A 76 4.22 -0.76 -17.82
N ALA A 77 3.20 -1.09 -17.06
CA ALA A 77 2.74 -2.47 -16.90
C ALA A 77 2.28 -3.06 -18.24
N ALA A 78 1.47 -2.33 -19.01
CA ALA A 78 1.03 -2.75 -20.34
C ALA A 78 2.23 -2.94 -21.31
N ALA A 79 3.19 -2.01 -21.29
CA ALA A 79 4.41 -2.11 -22.09
C ALA A 79 5.29 -3.31 -21.70
N ALA A 80 5.26 -3.73 -20.43
CA ALA A 80 5.92 -4.95 -19.96
C ALA A 80 5.13 -6.25 -20.25
N GLY A 81 3.98 -6.17 -20.92
CA GLY A 81 3.13 -7.32 -21.23
C GLY A 81 2.30 -7.83 -20.04
N CYS A 82 2.22 -7.05 -18.95
CA CYS A 82 1.42 -7.40 -17.78
C CYS A 82 0.00 -6.85 -17.93
N ASN A 83 -0.99 -7.71 -17.77
CA ASN A 83 -2.39 -7.32 -17.83
C ASN A 83 -3.20 -7.60 -16.55
N LEU A 84 -2.65 -8.32 -15.57
CA LEU A 84 -3.18 -8.37 -14.21
C LEU A 84 -2.37 -7.40 -13.33
N ILE A 85 -3.04 -6.35 -12.87
CA ILE A 85 -2.45 -5.29 -12.05
C ILE A 85 -2.90 -5.50 -10.61
N LEU A 86 -1.96 -5.75 -9.73
CA LEU A 86 -2.19 -5.84 -8.28
C LEU A 86 -1.68 -4.54 -7.65
N SER A 87 -2.58 -3.64 -7.30
CA SER A 87 -2.22 -2.36 -6.67
C SER A 87 -2.60 -2.34 -5.20
N TYR A 88 -1.77 -1.69 -4.39
CA TYR A 88 -2.08 -1.51 -2.97
C TYR A 88 -3.26 -0.56 -2.78
N ASP A 89 -3.27 0.57 -3.49
CA ASP A 89 -4.37 1.53 -3.48
C ASP A 89 -5.24 1.43 -4.75
N PRO A 90 -6.52 1.83 -4.66
CA PRO A 90 -7.45 1.77 -5.79
C PRO A 90 -7.03 2.66 -6.96
N PRO A 91 -7.34 2.28 -8.22
CA PRO A 91 -6.89 3.01 -9.41
C PRO A 91 -7.58 4.36 -9.63
N PHE A 92 -8.75 4.63 -9.03
CA PHE A 92 -9.60 5.76 -9.36
C PHE A 92 -9.74 6.82 -8.26
N TRP A 93 -8.72 7.04 -7.43
CA TRP A 93 -8.64 8.12 -6.43
C TRP A 93 -9.76 8.11 -5.37
N SER A 94 -10.44 6.99 -5.20
CA SER A 94 -11.50 6.80 -4.21
C SER A 94 -11.22 5.57 -3.37
N GLY A 95 -10.97 5.77 -2.07
CA GLY A 95 -10.76 4.67 -1.12
C GLY A 95 -12.03 3.87 -0.80
N ASN A 96 -13.20 4.38 -1.18
CA ASN A 96 -14.50 3.75 -0.90
C ASN A 96 -15.23 3.28 -2.17
N ASP A 97 -14.59 3.32 -3.34
CA ASP A 97 -15.20 3.07 -4.66
C ASP A 97 -16.46 3.92 -4.94
N ASP A 98 -16.54 5.09 -4.33
CA ASP A 98 -17.56 6.10 -4.63
C ASP A 98 -17.21 6.77 -5.97
N LEU A 99 -17.43 6.04 -7.06
CA LEU A 99 -17.12 6.47 -8.42
C LEU A 99 -18.17 7.44 -8.96
N ASP A 100 -19.37 7.49 -8.39
CA ASP A 100 -20.49 8.31 -8.87
C ASP A 100 -20.11 9.79 -9.04
N ARG A 101 -19.24 10.28 -8.17
CA ARG A 101 -18.77 11.68 -8.19
C ARG A 101 -17.74 11.98 -9.28
N ILE A 102 -17.13 10.96 -9.86
CA ILE A 102 -16.03 11.11 -10.83
C ILE A 102 -16.34 10.47 -12.18
N GLU A 103 -17.42 9.74 -12.34
CA GLU A 103 -17.78 9.04 -13.60
C GLU A 103 -17.83 9.96 -14.83
N GLY A 104 -18.22 11.23 -14.65
CA GLY A 104 -18.19 12.26 -15.71
C GLY A 104 -16.86 12.96 -15.93
N ASN A 105 -15.82 12.65 -15.14
CA ASN A 105 -14.53 13.30 -15.24
C ASN A 105 -13.75 12.77 -16.45
N SER A 106 -13.21 13.67 -17.27
CA SER A 106 -12.47 13.28 -18.49
C SER A 106 -11.27 12.38 -18.22
N LEU A 107 -10.53 12.61 -17.13
CA LEU A 107 -9.37 11.81 -16.76
C LEU A 107 -9.79 10.39 -16.27
N PHE A 108 -10.92 10.29 -15.57
CA PHE A 108 -11.51 8.99 -15.21
C PHE A 108 -11.85 8.19 -16.47
N LEU A 109 -12.53 8.82 -17.43
CA LEU A 109 -12.91 8.18 -18.69
C LEU A 109 -11.66 7.75 -19.49
N GLU A 110 -10.64 8.59 -19.59
CA GLU A 110 -9.39 8.29 -20.27
C GLU A 110 -8.68 7.08 -19.62
N LYS A 111 -8.60 7.05 -18.29
CA LYS A 111 -7.96 5.96 -17.55
C LYS A 111 -8.75 4.65 -17.70
N ARG A 112 -10.06 4.70 -17.57
CA ARG A 112 -10.95 3.56 -17.79
C ARG A 112 -10.83 3.01 -19.22
N ASP A 113 -10.79 3.89 -20.22
CA ASP A 113 -10.70 3.50 -21.62
C ASP A 113 -9.31 2.92 -21.95
N PHE A 114 -8.25 3.43 -21.31
CA PHE A 114 -6.92 2.84 -21.38
C PHE A 114 -6.90 1.41 -20.81
N ILE A 115 -7.47 1.21 -19.61
CA ILE A 115 -7.59 -0.11 -18.98
C ILE A 115 -8.30 -1.09 -19.93
N ARG A 116 -9.43 -0.67 -20.52
CA ARG A 116 -10.20 -1.47 -21.44
C ARG A 116 -9.43 -1.79 -22.74
N ALA A 117 -8.81 -0.78 -23.36
CA ALA A 117 -8.09 -0.94 -24.61
C ALA A 117 -6.89 -1.91 -24.51
N HIS A 118 -6.30 -2.03 -23.32
CA HIS A 118 -5.16 -2.93 -23.08
C HIS A 118 -5.55 -4.21 -22.34
N ASN A 119 -6.86 -4.52 -22.21
CA ASN A 119 -7.39 -5.68 -21.50
C ASN A 119 -6.79 -5.82 -20.08
N LEU A 120 -6.55 -4.70 -19.38
CA LEU A 120 -6.02 -4.73 -18.04
C LEU A 120 -7.12 -5.11 -17.04
N VAL A 121 -6.74 -5.88 -16.02
CA VAL A 121 -7.56 -6.18 -14.85
C VAL A 121 -6.84 -5.60 -13.65
N CYS A 122 -7.45 -4.62 -13.00
CA CYS A 122 -6.91 -3.99 -11.80
C CYS A 122 -7.58 -4.58 -10.56
N PHE A 123 -6.79 -5.18 -9.69
CA PHE A 123 -7.22 -5.72 -8.41
C PHE A 123 -6.57 -4.93 -7.27
N ASN A 124 -7.39 -4.42 -6.35
CA ASN A 124 -6.90 -3.79 -5.13
C ASN A 124 -6.47 -4.88 -4.15
N LEU A 125 -5.17 -4.99 -3.86
CA LEU A 125 -4.58 -5.98 -2.96
C LEU A 125 -4.01 -5.27 -1.73
N HIS A 126 -4.87 -4.93 -0.79
CA HIS A 126 -4.50 -4.20 0.42
C HIS A 126 -4.61 -5.07 1.67
N ASP A 127 -5.84 -5.49 2.00
CA ASP A 127 -6.13 -6.15 3.27
C ASP A 127 -5.43 -7.50 3.41
N HIS A 128 -5.56 -8.38 2.41
CA HIS A 128 -4.89 -9.69 2.46
C HIS A 128 -3.37 -9.55 2.49
N TRP A 129 -2.80 -8.52 1.83
CA TRP A 129 -1.37 -8.30 1.85
C TRP A 129 -0.87 -7.78 3.20
N ARG A 130 -1.70 -6.99 3.90
CA ARG A 130 -1.43 -6.48 5.25
C ARG A 130 -1.69 -7.50 6.35
N ASP A 131 -2.73 -8.32 6.20
CA ASP A 131 -3.16 -9.29 7.22
C ASP A 131 -2.41 -10.63 7.18
N ARG A 132 -1.66 -10.87 6.10
CA ARG A 132 -0.78 -12.05 6.09
C ARG A 132 0.23 -11.94 7.24
N ALA A 133 0.65 -13.11 7.74
CA ALA A 133 1.67 -13.16 8.78
C ALA A 133 3.00 -13.71 8.20
N PRO A 134 4.07 -12.90 8.25
CA PRO A 134 4.15 -11.49 8.64
C PRO A 134 3.57 -10.54 7.56
N ASP A 135 3.14 -9.31 7.97
CA ASP A 135 2.65 -8.24 7.08
C ASP A 135 3.58 -8.02 5.89
N GLY A 136 3.02 -8.12 4.67
CA GLY A 136 3.83 -8.08 3.44
C GLY A 136 4.51 -6.74 3.21
N VAL A 137 3.85 -5.63 3.56
CA VAL A 137 4.44 -4.29 3.44
C VAL A 137 5.57 -4.12 4.46
N ALA A 138 5.34 -4.53 5.71
CA ALA A 138 6.35 -4.43 6.76
C ALA A 138 7.61 -5.25 6.43
N VAL A 139 7.46 -6.45 5.86
CA VAL A 139 8.60 -7.27 5.42
C VAL A 139 9.37 -6.59 4.30
N GLY A 140 8.69 -6.08 3.27
CA GLY A 140 9.35 -5.39 2.15
C GLY A 140 10.10 -4.15 2.59
N MET A 141 9.46 -3.32 3.44
CA MET A 141 10.10 -2.12 4.00
C MET A 141 11.30 -2.46 4.90
N ALA A 142 11.17 -3.47 5.78
CA ALA A 142 12.29 -3.88 6.62
C ALA A 142 13.48 -4.40 5.80
N LYS A 143 13.23 -5.13 4.71
CA LYS A 143 14.30 -5.56 3.78
C LYS A 143 14.98 -4.37 3.11
N ALA A 144 14.20 -3.43 2.55
CA ALA A 144 14.71 -2.25 1.86
C ALA A 144 15.56 -1.36 2.78
N LEU A 145 15.14 -1.22 4.03
CA LEU A 145 15.83 -0.43 5.03
C LEU A 145 16.99 -1.19 5.73
N GLY A 146 17.18 -2.48 5.46
CA GLY A 146 18.15 -3.30 6.18
C GLY A 146 17.80 -3.48 7.65
N TRP A 147 16.52 -3.49 8.01
CA TRP A 147 16.03 -3.49 9.39
C TRP A 147 15.43 -4.83 9.84
N THR A 148 15.53 -5.88 9.03
CA THR A 148 14.94 -7.20 9.33
C THR A 148 15.37 -7.73 10.71
N GLN A 149 16.62 -7.51 11.10
CA GLN A 149 17.15 -7.95 12.41
C GLN A 149 16.71 -7.08 13.59
N TYR A 150 16.04 -5.96 13.34
CA TYR A 150 15.60 -5.00 14.37
C TYR A 150 14.11 -5.08 14.68
N GLN A 151 13.37 -5.95 13.97
CA GLN A 151 11.94 -6.16 14.20
C GLN A 151 11.72 -6.83 15.56
N ALA A 152 10.76 -6.31 16.33
CA ALA A 152 10.24 -6.95 17.55
C ALA A 152 9.19 -8.02 17.18
N ASP A 153 8.66 -8.73 18.19
CA ASP A 153 7.54 -9.67 17.99
C ASP A 153 6.32 -9.00 17.35
N ASN A 154 6.06 -7.75 17.69
CA ASN A 154 5.12 -6.91 16.98
C ASN A 154 5.83 -6.27 15.77
N PRO A 155 5.45 -6.60 14.53
CA PRO A 155 6.12 -6.09 13.32
C PRO A 155 6.01 -4.57 13.11
N ALA A 156 5.11 -3.90 13.83
CA ALA A 156 5.02 -2.44 13.86
C ALA A 156 6.09 -1.79 14.75
N LEU A 157 6.84 -2.56 15.53
CA LEU A 157 7.88 -2.07 16.45
C LEU A 157 9.27 -2.54 16.00
N LEU A 158 10.23 -1.60 16.04
CA LEU A 158 11.62 -1.87 15.71
C LEU A 158 12.53 -1.29 16.79
N HIS A 159 13.59 -2.03 17.12
CA HIS A 159 14.62 -1.60 18.07
C HIS A 159 15.92 -1.37 17.32
N LEU A 160 16.22 -0.11 17.05
CA LEU A 160 17.40 0.30 16.32
C LEU A 160 18.60 0.51 17.26
N PRO A 161 19.84 0.36 16.77
CA PRO A 161 20.99 0.97 17.44
C PRO A 161 20.75 2.47 17.64
N PRO A 162 21.26 3.07 18.74
CA PRO A 162 21.03 4.48 19.01
C PRO A 162 21.44 5.36 17.82
N ILE A 163 20.50 6.17 17.34
CA ILE A 163 20.70 7.08 16.22
C ILE A 163 20.00 8.41 16.48
N ARG A 164 20.55 9.53 16.05
CA ARG A 164 19.85 10.82 16.12
C ARG A 164 18.72 10.89 15.09
N LEU A 165 17.62 11.55 15.44
CA LEU A 165 16.46 11.71 14.57
C LEU A 165 16.85 12.29 13.18
N GLU A 166 17.72 13.30 13.17
CA GLU A 166 18.23 13.86 11.91
C GLU A 166 18.97 12.82 11.07
N ALA A 167 19.84 12.03 11.69
CA ALA A 167 20.60 11.00 10.99
C ALA A 167 19.70 9.87 10.49
N LEU A 168 18.69 9.48 11.27
CA LEU A 168 17.67 8.51 10.87
C LEU A 168 16.91 8.99 9.63
N ALA A 169 16.45 10.25 9.65
CA ALA A 169 15.72 10.84 8.53
C ALA A 169 16.59 10.88 7.26
N ARG A 170 17.87 11.23 7.36
CA ARG A 170 18.81 11.21 6.22
C ARG A 170 19.08 9.79 5.70
N ASP A 171 19.19 8.80 6.58
CA ASP A 171 19.37 7.39 6.19
C ASP A 171 18.12 6.88 5.43
N LEU A 172 16.92 7.20 5.93
CA LEU A 172 15.67 6.89 5.24
C LEU A 172 15.60 7.56 3.86
N GLN A 173 15.92 8.84 3.78
CA GLN A 173 15.95 9.60 2.53
C GLN A 173 16.88 8.93 1.50
N ALA A 174 18.07 8.53 1.92
CA ALA A 174 19.06 7.89 1.05
C ALA A 174 18.62 6.49 0.60
N ARG A 175 18.07 5.68 1.51
CA ARG A 175 17.67 4.29 1.20
C ARG A 175 16.43 4.21 0.34
N LEU A 176 15.49 5.12 0.55
CA LEU A 176 14.22 5.16 -0.20
C LEU A 176 14.33 6.03 -1.47
N ASP A 177 15.47 6.71 -1.66
CA ASP A 177 15.68 7.67 -2.75
C ASP A 177 14.54 8.72 -2.84
N ASP A 178 14.08 9.20 -1.68
CA ASP A 178 12.99 10.19 -1.61
C ASP A 178 13.43 11.47 -0.91
N PRO A 179 13.58 12.60 -1.65
CA PRO A 179 14.03 13.87 -1.08
C PRO A 179 12.94 14.60 -0.28
N THR A 180 11.71 14.08 -0.22
CA THR A 180 10.55 14.80 0.32
C THR A 180 10.12 14.37 1.71
N ILE A 181 10.99 13.65 2.45
CA ILE A 181 10.74 13.24 3.83
C ILE A 181 10.56 14.46 4.72
N ARG A 182 9.48 14.45 5.52
CA ARG A 182 9.18 15.50 6.50
C ARG A 182 9.29 14.95 7.90
N VAL A 183 9.82 15.77 8.82
CA VAL A 183 10.12 15.35 10.20
C VAL A 183 9.57 16.34 11.19
N VAL A 184 8.97 15.83 12.26
CA VAL A 184 8.60 16.59 13.46
C VAL A 184 9.40 16.05 14.63
N GLY A 185 10.03 16.92 15.42
CA GLY A 185 10.84 16.54 16.57
C GLY A 185 12.17 17.27 16.66
N ASP A 186 12.86 17.11 17.78
CA ASP A 186 14.23 17.65 17.93
C ASP A 186 15.19 16.84 17.04
N PRO A 187 15.95 17.46 16.12
CA PRO A 187 16.96 16.77 15.32
C PRO A 187 17.98 15.96 16.12
N LYS A 188 18.23 16.36 17.37
CA LYS A 188 19.16 15.72 18.30
C LYS A 188 18.53 14.60 19.14
N LEU A 189 17.21 14.37 19.02
CA LEU A 189 16.54 13.29 19.73
C LEU A 189 17.27 11.95 19.46
N GLU A 190 17.69 11.28 20.52
CA GLU A 190 18.23 9.92 20.42
C GLU A 190 17.06 8.94 20.23
N VAL A 191 17.06 8.22 19.12
CA VAL A 191 16.07 7.23 18.73
C VAL A 191 16.66 5.84 18.91
N ARG A 192 15.95 4.97 19.64
CA ARG A 192 16.23 3.54 19.82
C ARG A 192 15.03 2.68 19.46
N SER A 193 13.83 3.22 19.62
CA SER A 193 12.56 2.52 19.37
C SER A 193 11.73 3.26 18.33
N VAL A 194 11.32 2.53 17.31
CA VAL A 194 10.54 3.05 16.18
C VAL A 194 9.21 2.33 16.13
N GLY A 195 8.13 3.11 16.02
CA GLY A 195 6.83 2.61 15.63
C GLY A 195 6.60 2.83 14.15
N ALA A 196 6.33 1.78 13.37
CA ALA A 196 6.15 1.90 11.93
C ALA A 196 4.70 1.65 11.53
N MET A 197 4.12 2.61 10.81
CA MET A 197 2.81 2.51 10.15
C MET A 197 2.99 2.80 8.66
N TRP A 198 3.26 1.77 7.89
CA TRP A 198 3.45 1.92 6.45
C TRP A 198 2.12 2.24 5.75
N GLY A 199 2.14 3.17 4.78
CA GLY A 199 0.94 3.72 4.16
C GLY A 199 0.35 4.88 4.97
N THR A 200 -0.96 5.07 4.89
CA THR A 200 -1.68 6.15 5.58
C THR A 200 -1.87 5.84 7.06
N ALA A 201 -1.42 6.75 7.92
CA ALA A 201 -1.72 6.69 9.34
C ALA A 201 -3.10 7.28 9.64
N ASN A 202 -4.04 6.41 10.00
CA ASN A 202 -5.32 6.85 10.54
C ASN A 202 -5.13 7.44 11.95
N GLN A 203 -5.96 8.43 12.31
CA GLN A 203 -5.86 9.20 13.54
C GLN A 203 -5.62 8.34 14.81
N MET A 204 -6.57 7.49 15.15
CA MET A 204 -6.51 6.77 16.43
C MET A 204 -5.38 5.74 16.50
N PRO A 205 -5.09 4.92 15.48
CA PRO A 205 -3.92 4.06 15.48
C PRO A 205 -2.60 4.84 15.60
N ALA A 206 -2.45 5.98 14.92
CA ALA A 206 -1.25 6.80 15.01
C ALA A 206 -1.07 7.39 16.42
N ILE A 207 -2.11 7.92 17.03
CA ILE A 207 -2.11 8.43 18.41
C ILE A 207 -1.76 7.32 19.40
N LYS A 208 -2.35 6.12 19.23
CA LYS A 208 -2.04 4.97 20.07
C LYS A 208 -0.55 4.58 19.98
N LEU A 209 0.01 4.60 18.78
CA LEU A 209 1.41 4.28 18.56
C LEU A 209 2.33 5.36 19.14
N LEU A 210 2.00 6.66 18.98
CA LEU A 210 2.73 7.77 19.59
C LEU A 210 2.74 7.72 21.12
N ASN A 211 1.65 7.24 21.75
CA ASN A 211 1.56 7.04 23.20
C ASN A 211 2.25 5.77 23.70
N SER A 212 2.68 4.88 22.83
CA SER A 212 3.46 3.70 23.19
C SER A 212 4.92 4.09 23.53
N PRO A 213 5.73 3.19 24.10
CA PRO A 213 7.12 3.48 24.46
C PRO A 213 8.04 3.48 23.23
N VAL A 214 7.67 4.20 22.17
CA VAL A 214 8.51 4.46 20.99
C VAL A 214 9.04 5.90 21.04
N ASP A 215 10.25 6.11 20.51
CA ASP A 215 10.86 7.42 20.42
C ASP A 215 10.34 8.20 19.21
N VAL A 216 10.11 7.48 18.10
CA VAL A 216 9.64 8.05 16.83
C VAL A 216 8.61 7.14 16.17
N VAL A 217 7.62 7.74 15.53
CA VAL A 217 6.71 7.05 14.61
C VAL A 217 7.10 7.39 13.17
N ILE A 218 7.15 6.36 12.31
CA ILE A 218 7.37 6.51 10.87
C ILE A 218 6.10 6.07 10.16
N THR A 219 5.60 6.91 9.24
CA THR A 219 4.43 6.60 8.42
C THR A 219 4.56 7.20 7.03
N GLY A 220 3.73 6.77 6.09
CA GLY A 220 3.66 7.37 4.76
C GLY A 220 3.01 8.74 4.79
N TYR A 221 1.80 8.81 5.34
CA TYR A 221 1.00 10.03 5.37
C TYR A 221 0.23 10.16 6.67
N ALA A 222 0.10 11.38 7.16
CA ALA A 222 -0.80 11.76 8.23
C ALA A 222 -1.32 13.18 7.99
N ARG A 223 -2.54 13.47 8.41
CA ARG A 223 -3.09 14.82 8.36
C ARG A 223 -2.43 15.70 9.40
N GLU A 224 -2.13 16.96 9.03
CA GLU A 224 -1.40 17.89 9.91
C GLU A 224 -2.17 18.17 11.20
N TRP A 225 -3.47 18.34 11.14
CA TRP A 225 -4.35 18.58 12.28
C TRP A 225 -4.69 17.32 13.11
N GLU A 226 -4.11 16.16 12.78
CA GLU A 226 -4.26 14.90 13.51
C GLU A 226 -2.92 14.52 14.18
N ALA A 227 -2.22 13.51 13.61
CA ALA A 227 -1.01 12.97 14.23
C ALA A 227 0.16 13.97 14.26
N VAL A 228 0.25 14.90 13.31
CA VAL A 228 1.32 15.91 13.29
C VAL A 228 1.12 16.91 14.41
N GLU A 229 -0.07 17.51 14.55
CA GLU A 229 -0.40 18.41 15.66
C GLU A 229 -0.27 17.68 17.00
N TYR A 230 -0.76 16.45 17.09
CA TYR A 230 -0.68 15.65 18.30
C TYR A 230 0.77 15.46 18.80
N VAL A 231 1.71 15.12 17.92
CA VAL A 231 3.12 14.97 18.32
C VAL A 231 3.76 16.31 18.66
N GLN A 232 3.35 17.40 18.01
CA GLN A 232 3.80 18.76 18.39
C GLN A 232 3.35 19.13 19.81
N ASP A 233 2.11 18.80 20.17
CA ASP A 233 1.60 19.01 21.54
C ASP A 233 2.32 18.13 22.56
N MET A 234 2.63 16.88 22.23
CA MET A 234 3.48 16.03 23.08
C MET A 234 4.84 16.69 23.35
N ILE A 235 5.48 17.24 22.32
CA ILE A 235 6.77 17.92 22.42
C ILE A 235 6.64 19.21 23.26
N ALA A 236 5.60 20.01 23.03
CA ALA A 236 5.33 21.24 23.76
C ALA A 236 5.07 20.98 25.26
N THR A 237 4.56 19.80 25.60
CA THR A 237 4.37 19.36 27.01
C THR A 237 5.60 18.66 27.59
N GLY A 238 6.75 18.69 26.91
CA GLY A 238 8.05 18.20 27.41
C GLY A 238 8.35 16.74 27.07
N GLN A 239 7.53 16.08 26.26
CA GLN A 239 7.81 14.71 25.85
C GLN A 239 8.85 14.66 24.72
N LYS A 240 9.71 13.63 24.77
CA LYS A 240 10.74 13.40 23.74
C LYS A 240 10.19 12.45 22.69
N LYS A 241 9.58 13.00 21.66
CA LYS A 241 8.94 12.24 20.57
C LYS A 241 9.32 12.80 19.22
N GLY A 242 9.19 11.97 18.17
CA GLY A 242 9.33 12.39 16.78
C GLY A 242 8.32 11.71 15.87
N LEU A 243 8.11 12.30 14.69
CA LEU A 243 7.30 11.75 13.62
C LEU A 243 8.04 11.97 12.30
N ILE A 244 8.10 10.93 11.48
CA ILE A 244 8.67 10.98 10.12
C ILE A 244 7.59 10.60 9.12
N LEU A 245 7.38 11.45 8.11
CA LEU A 245 6.45 11.24 7.01
C LEU A 245 7.23 10.99 5.72
N LEU A 246 7.06 9.79 5.16
CA LEU A 246 7.79 9.32 3.98
C LEU A 246 7.09 9.64 2.64
N GLY A 247 5.79 9.88 2.68
CA GLY A 247 4.92 9.80 1.50
C GLY A 247 4.28 8.40 1.36
N GLU A 248 3.04 8.37 0.87
CA GLU A 248 2.25 7.14 0.75
C GLU A 248 3.00 6.09 -0.08
N ALA A 249 3.29 6.43 -1.34
CA ALA A 249 3.95 5.51 -2.27
C ALA A 249 5.31 5.04 -1.75
N ALA A 250 6.16 5.93 -1.25
CA ALA A 250 7.49 5.60 -0.75
C ALA A 250 7.45 4.63 0.44
N SER A 251 6.38 4.68 1.24
CA SER A 251 6.19 3.80 2.40
C SER A 251 5.60 2.42 2.06
N VAL A 252 5.18 2.20 0.80
CA VAL A 252 4.51 0.96 0.36
C VAL A 252 5.20 0.29 -0.82
N ASP A 253 5.86 1.04 -1.70
CA ASP A 253 6.47 0.51 -2.93
C ASP A 253 7.38 -0.70 -2.68
N TRP A 254 8.21 -0.67 -1.64
CA TRP A 254 9.08 -1.80 -1.32
C TRP A 254 8.31 -3.02 -0.79
N GLY A 255 7.15 -2.78 -0.18
CA GLY A 255 6.20 -3.83 0.16
C GLY A 255 5.62 -4.49 -1.08
N MET A 256 5.31 -3.71 -2.12
CA MET A 256 4.79 -4.23 -3.40
C MET A 256 5.89 -4.85 -4.26
N LYS A 257 7.14 -4.41 -4.14
CA LYS A 257 8.29 -5.11 -4.71
C LYS A 257 8.44 -6.50 -4.09
N TYR A 258 8.36 -6.58 -2.77
CA TYR A 258 8.36 -7.88 -2.08
C TYR A 258 7.14 -8.74 -2.48
N CYS A 259 5.99 -8.13 -2.77
CA CYS A 259 4.83 -8.84 -3.28
C CYS A 259 5.13 -9.53 -4.63
N ALA A 260 5.79 -8.86 -5.56
CA ALA A 260 6.21 -9.47 -6.82
C ALA A 260 7.17 -10.64 -6.60
N GLU A 261 8.19 -10.47 -5.76
CA GLU A 261 9.16 -11.52 -5.40
C GLU A 261 8.44 -12.74 -4.80
N TRP A 262 7.49 -12.49 -3.90
CA TRP A 262 6.74 -13.52 -3.22
C TRP A 262 5.80 -14.26 -4.18
N ILE A 263 5.08 -13.56 -5.06
CA ILE A 263 4.20 -14.15 -6.08
C ILE A 263 5.03 -15.00 -7.05
N SER A 264 6.19 -14.52 -7.50
CA SER A 264 7.10 -15.25 -8.40
C SER A 264 7.61 -16.56 -7.80
N SER A 265 7.55 -16.73 -6.47
CA SER A 265 7.97 -17.96 -5.82
C SER A 265 7.03 -19.15 -6.03
N PHE A 266 5.78 -18.90 -6.47
CA PHE A 266 4.76 -19.95 -6.66
C PHE A 266 3.89 -19.78 -7.92
N ILE A 267 3.98 -18.64 -8.61
CA ILE A 267 3.40 -18.42 -9.95
C ILE A 267 4.55 -18.37 -10.94
N THR A 268 4.62 -19.37 -11.81
CA THR A 268 5.67 -19.54 -12.82
C THR A 268 5.13 -19.57 -14.25
N GLU A 269 3.81 -19.53 -14.38
CA GLU A 269 3.12 -19.63 -15.67
C GLU A 269 3.19 -18.34 -16.49
N VAL A 270 3.35 -17.21 -15.81
CA VAL A 270 3.45 -15.88 -16.42
C VAL A 270 4.52 -15.06 -15.71
N PRO A 271 5.13 -14.06 -16.37
CA PRO A 271 6.05 -13.14 -15.72
C PRO A 271 5.37 -12.31 -14.63
N VAL A 272 6.11 -12.00 -13.58
CA VAL A 272 5.65 -11.13 -12.47
C VAL A 272 6.64 -9.98 -12.34
N GLU A 273 6.15 -8.77 -12.48
CA GLU A 273 6.95 -7.55 -12.49
C GLU A 273 6.55 -6.59 -11.37
N PHE A 274 7.52 -5.93 -10.77
CA PHE A 274 7.26 -4.79 -9.89
C PHE A 274 7.36 -3.50 -10.69
N ILE A 275 6.33 -2.65 -10.61
CA ILE A 275 6.29 -1.34 -11.25
C ILE A 275 6.32 -0.28 -10.14
N ALA A 276 7.46 0.35 -9.93
CA ALA A 276 7.59 1.41 -8.93
C ALA A 276 6.64 2.59 -9.22
N SER A 277 6.04 3.16 -8.19
CA SER A 277 5.09 4.28 -8.34
C SER A 277 5.77 5.58 -8.81
N GLY A 278 7.09 5.68 -8.66
CA GLY A 278 7.84 6.89 -8.94
C GLY A 278 7.75 7.90 -7.81
N LYS A 279 8.34 9.09 -8.03
CA LYS A 279 8.36 10.17 -7.04
C LYS A 279 7.12 11.04 -7.21
N ALA A 280 6.23 11.02 -6.21
CA ALA A 280 5.00 11.82 -6.24
C ALA A 280 5.28 13.32 -6.04
N TYR A 281 6.37 13.65 -5.35
CA TYR A 281 6.73 15.03 -4.98
C TYR A 281 8.19 15.33 -5.30
N TRP A 282 8.47 16.61 -5.47
CA TRP A 282 9.83 17.17 -5.45
C TRP A 282 9.86 18.33 -4.44
N SER A 283 11.00 18.62 -3.85
CA SER A 283 11.16 19.72 -2.91
C SER A 283 11.80 20.93 -3.60
N VAL A 284 11.33 22.12 -3.23
CA VAL A 284 12.03 23.36 -3.57
C VAL A 284 13.28 23.36 -2.70
N GLY A 285 14.46 23.29 -3.34
CA GLY A 285 15.78 23.31 -2.67
C GLY A 285 16.11 24.60 -1.98
#